data_27e5276f191c37c279c79303ac5649e5
#
_entry.id   27e5276f191c37c279c79303ac5649e5
#
_cell.length_a   1.000
_cell.length_b   1.000
_cell.length_c   1.000
_cell.angle_alpha   90.00
_cell.angle_beta   90.00
_cell.angle_gamma   90.00
#
_symmetry.space_group_name_H-M   'P 1'
#
loop_
_entity.id
_entity.type
_entity.pdbx_description
1 polymer ?
#
loop_
_entity_poly.entity_id
_entity_poly.type
_entity_poly.pdbx_seq_one_letter_code
_entity_poly.pdbx_strand_id
1 'polypeptide(L)'
;MKNEDIKTLEKGSYISFSTRKKSGDFVATPVWFAPAGDSYYLFSAGEAGKVKRLRNFSEARIAPCTVSGRVTGVWRDTHAYLLNTPADNKKALKALRRKYGWQMAIGDIFANLTGKMARRQYIRVDIPGQG
;
A
#
# COMPACT_ATOMS: atom_id res chain seq x y z
N MET A 1 -19.85 2.19 7.32
CA MET A 1 -19.51 0.88 7.89
C MET A 1 -18.85 0.01 6.85
N LYS A 2 -17.79 -0.69 7.22
CA LYS A 2 -17.07 -1.57 6.29
C LYS A 2 -17.81 -2.89 6.14
N ASN A 3 -17.87 -3.41 4.90
CA ASN A 3 -18.49 -4.71 4.65
C ASN A 3 -17.53 -5.86 5.04
N GLU A 4 -18.03 -7.11 4.99
CA GLU A 4 -17.24 -8.28 5.41
C GLU A 4 -15.99 -8.50 4.56
N ASP A 5 -16.04 -8.21 3.26
CA ASP A 5 -14.88 -8.36 2.39
C ASP A 5 -13.76 -7.40 2.80
N ILE A 6 -14.10 -6.17 3.13
CA ILE A 6 -13.14 -5.17 3.60
C ILE A 6 -12.58 -5.57 4.96
N LYS A 7 -13.40 -6.04 5.88
CA LYS A 7 -12.95 -6.52 7.19
C LYS A 7 -11.98 -7.68 7.05
N THR A 8 -12.29 -8.63 6.17
CA THR A 8 -11.43 -9.77 5.91
C THR A 8 -10.09 -9.33 5.33
N LEU A 9 -10.11 -8.41 4.37
CA LEU A 9 -8.91 -7.84 3.79
C LEU A 9 -8.03 -7.19 4.87
N GLU A 10 -8.63 -6.41 5.77
CA GLU A 10 -7.89 -5.68 6.81
C GLU A 10 -7.26 -6.57 7.87
N LYS A 11 -7.74 -7.79 8.06
CA LYS A 11 -7.14 -8.75 8.99
C LYS A 11 -5.83 -9.32 8.47
N GLY A 12 -5.59 -9.27 7.16
CA GLY A 12 -4.40 -9.83 6.56
C GLY A 12 -3.18 -8.92 6.71
N SER A 13 -2.00 -9.51 6.56
CA SER A 13 -0.73 -8.77 6.59
C SER A 13 -0.32 -8.24 5.23
N TYR A 14 -0.87 -8.77 4.16
CA TYR A 14 -0.52 -8.40 2.78
C TYR A 14 -1.76 -8.16 1.95
N ILE A 15 -1.64 -7.20 1.03
CA ILE A 15 -2.59 -7.07 -0.07
C ILE A 15 -1.84 -7.19 -1.38
N SER A 16 -2.49 -7.75 -2.38
CA SER A 16 -2.03 -7.63 -3.76
C SER A 16 -2.44 -6.25 -4.22
N PHE A 17 -1.46 -5.43 -4.53
CA PHE A 17 -1.66 -4.04 -4.97
C PHE A 17 -1.35 -3.95 -6.44
N SER A 18 -2.35 -3.59 -7.23
CA SER A 18 -2.28 -3.59 -8.68
C SER A 18 -2.40 -2.18 -9.21
N THR A 19 -1.48 -1.79 -10.08
CA THR A 19 -1.43 -0.45 -10.67
C THR A 19 -1.48 -0.53 -12.19
N ARG A 20 -2.01 0.53 -12.81
CA ARG A 20 -2.33 0.54 -14.24
C ARG A 20 -1.14 0.99 -15.10
N LYS A 21 -0.85 0.23 -16.16
CA LYS A 21 0.07 0.60 -17.23
C LYS A 21 -0.64 1.48 -18.27
N LYS A 22 0.13 2.17 -19.10
CA LYS A 22 -0.42 2.96 -20.22
C LYS A 22 -1.27 2.12 -21.17
N SER A 23 -0.93 0.84 -21.31
CA SER A 23 -1.70 -0.10 -22.14
C SER A 23 -3.10 -0.41 -21.59
N GLY A 24 -3.36 -0.06 -20.31
CA GLY A 24 -4.58 -0.45 -19.63
C GLY A 24 -4.45 -1.72 -18.80
N ASP A 25 -3.36 -2.47 -18.97
CA ASP A 25 -3.11 -3.66 -18.18
C ASP A 25 -2.69 -3.28 -16.76
N PHE A 26 -2.97 -4.17 -15.81
CA PHE A 26 -2.62 -3.97 -14.40
C PHE A 26 -1.48 -4.90 -14.01
N VAL A 27 -0.59 -4.41 -13.15
CA VAL A 27 0.53 -5.18 -12.59
C VAL A 27 0.40 -5.22 -11.09
N ALA A 28 0.34 -6.42 -10.53
CA ALA A 28 0.10 -6.67 -9.11
C ALA A 28 1.38 -7.10 -8.39
N THR A 29 1.55 -6.60 -7.16
CA THR A 29 2.61 -7.03 -6.26
C THR A 29 2.07 -7.12 -4.84
N PRO A 30 2.57 -8.08 -4.01
CA PRO A 30 2.17 -8.12 -2.59
C PRO A 30 2.88 -7.00 -1.83
N VAL A 31 2.13 -6.31 -0.98
CA VAL A 31 2.66 -5.21 -0.17
C VAL A 31 2.06 -5.25 1.25
N TRP A 32 2.78 -4.65 2.20
CA TRP A 32 2.23 -4.32 3.51
C TRP A 32 1.30 -3.12 3.36
N PHE A 33 0.29 -3.07 4.20
CA PHE A 33 -0.65 -1.95 4.21
C PHE A 33 -1.21 -1.75 5.62
N ALA A 34 -1.61 -0.53 5.95
CA ALA A 34 -2.18 -0.24 7.26
C ALA A 34 -3.32 0.76 7.13
N PRO A 35 -4.48 0.50 7.74
CA PRO A 35 -5.60 1.43 7.70
C PRO A 35 -5.39 2.59 8.68
N ALA A 36 -5.81 3.77 8.26
CA ALA A 36 -5.93 4.94 9.13
C ALA A 36 -6.97 5.88 8.52
N GLY A 37 -8.05 6.16 9.26
CA GLY A 37 -9.16 6.95 8.74
C GLY A 37 -9.82 6.26 7.55
N ASP A 38 -9.97 6.97 6.45
CA ASP A 38 -10.64 6.49 5.25
C ASP A 38 -9.68 5.90 4.22
N SER A 39 -8.45 5.66 4.62
CA SER A 39 -7.40 5.26 3.68
C SER A 39 -6.56 4.11 4.20
N TYR A 40 -5.95 3.42 3.26
CA TYR A 40 -4.83 2.53 3.54
C TYR A 40 -3.54 3.24 3.19
N TYR A 41 -2.49 2.98 3.96
CA TYR A 41 -1.16 3.51 3.70
C TYR A 41 -0.20 2.37 3.45
N LEU A 42 0.67 2.56 2.47
CA LEU A 42 1.72 1.61 2.14
C LEU A 42 2.96 2.36 1.68
N PHE A 43 4.05 1.65 1.48
CA PHE A 43 5.26 2.25 0.94
C PHE A 43 5.92 1.31 -0.05
N SER A 44 6.79 1.89 -0.86
CA SER A 44 7.53 1.19 -1.89
C SER A 44 8.89 1.85 -2.06
N ALA A 45 9.81 1.17 -2.71
CA ALA A 45 11.04 1.82 -3.19
C ALA A 45 10.65 2.91 -4.20
N GLY A 46 11.29 4.06 -4.15
CA GLY A 46 10.93 5.19 -5.00
C GLY A 46 11.07 4.94 -6.49
N GLU A 47 11.91 3.96 -6.88
CA GLU A 47 12.13 3.60 -8.29
C GLU A 47 11.28 2.42 -8.74
N ALA A 48 10.40 1.88 -7.89
CA ALA A 48 9.57 0.73 -8.25
C ALA A 48 8.59 1.06 -9.38
N GLY A 49 8.23 0.05 -10.15
CA GLY A 49 7.30 0.19 -11.26
C GLY A 49 5.94 0.74 -10.85
N LYS A 50 5.44 0.31 -9.67
CA LYS A 50 4.15 0.81 -9.16
C LYS A 50 4.18 2.33 -8.91
N VAL A 51 5.31 2.87 -8.47
CA VAL A 51 5.46 4.31 -8.29
C VAL A 51 5.39 5.03 -9.64
N LYS A 52 6.11 4.52 -10.62
CA LYS A 52 6.10 5.09 -11.97
C LYS A 52 4.70 5.06 -12.59
N ARG A 53 3.98 3.96 -12.39
CA ARG A 53 2.61 3.84 -12.91
C ARG A 53 1.65 4.81 -12.22
N LEU A 54 1.79 5.03 -10.91
CA LEU A 54 0.93 5.96 -10.17
C LEU A 54 1.21 7.43 -10.51
N ARG A 55 2.36 7.75 -11.09
CA ARG A 55 2.61 9.10 -11.62
C ARG A 55 1.70 9.42 -12.80
N ASN A 56 1.24 8.40 -13.53
CA ASN A 56 0.42 8.56 -14.72
C ASN A 56 -1.07 8.33 -14.46
N PHE A 57 -1.40 7.33 -13.60
CA PHE A 57 -2.78 6.92 -13.38
C PHE A 57 -3.00 6.60 -11.90
N SER A 58 -4.09 7.11 -11.33
CA SER A 58 -4.46 6.80 -9.94
C SER A 58 -5.23 5.49 -9.82
N GLU A 59 -5.71 4.93 -10.93
CA GLU A 59 -6.48 3.69 -10.91
C GLU A 59 -5.66 2.56 -10.34
N ALA A 60 -6.25 1.83 -9.39
CA ALA A 60 -5.59 0.72 -8.71
C ALA A 60 -6.62 -0.35 -8.36
N ARG A 61 -6.13 -1.54 -8.03
CA ARG A 61 -6.97 -2.63 -7.54
C ARG A 61 -6.28 -3.26 -6.35
N ILE A 62 -7.06 -3.72 -5.40
CA ILE A 62 -6.54 -4.40 -4.22
C ILE A 62 -7.32 -5.68 -3.97
N ALA A 63 -6.62 -6.69 -3.44
CA ALA A 63 -7.22 -7.95 -2.99
C ALA A 63 -6.37 -8.50 -1.84
N PRO A 64 -6.97 -9.25 -0.91
CA PRO A 64 -6.17 -9.93 0.10
C PRO A 64 -5.29 -10.99 -0.56
N CYS A 65 -4.07 -11.16 -0.05
CA CYS A 65 -3.16 -12.15 -0.61
C CYS A 65 -2.20 -12.69 0.44
N THR A 66 -1.49 -13.75 0.06
CA THR A 66 -0.38 -14.30 0.86
C THR A 66 0.89 -13.51 0.63
N VAL A 67 1.92 -13.78 1.42
CA VAL A 67 3.24 -13.15 1.27
C VAL A 67 3.83 -13.38 -0.13
N SER A 68 3.52 -14.52 -0.75
CA SER A 68 3.98 -14.84 -2.10
C SER A 68 3.16 -14.17 -3.21
N GLY A 69 2.07 -13.49 -2.85
CA GLY A 69 1.22 -12.80 -3.81
C GLY A 69 0.01 -13.57 -4.30
N ARG A 70 -0.24 -14.77 -3.74
CA ARG A 70 -1.42 -15.55 -4.11
C ARG A 70 -2.69 -14.89 -3.58
N VAL A 71 -3.58 -14.48 -4.46
CA VAL A 71 -4.83 -13.80 -4.10
C VAL A 71 -5.78 -14.76 -3.39
N THR A 72 -6.32 -14.35 -2.25
CA THR A 72 -7.17 -15.17 -1.40
C THR A 72 -8.59 -14.63 -1.26
N GLY A 73 -8.93 -13.57 -1.95
CA GLY A 73 -10.26 -12.98 -1.88
C GLY A 73 -10.59 -12.14 -3.09
N VAL A 74 -11.54 -11.26 -2.94
CA VAL A 74 -12.13 -10.49 -4.04
C VAL A 74 -11.28 -9.27 -4.39
N TRP A 75 -11.04 -9.05 -5.68
CA TRP A 75 -10.45 -7.82 -6.19
C TRP A 75 -11.44 -6.66 -6.08
N ARG A 76 -10.93 -5.50 -5.69
CA ARG A 76 -11.70 -4.28 -5.58
C ARG A 76 -11.02 -3.14 -6.30
N ASP A 77 -11.77 -2.39 -7.10
CA ASP A 77 -11.26 -1.19 -7.76
C ASP A 77 -11.14 -0.06 -6.75
N THR A 78 -10.10 0.73 -6.89
CA THR A 78 -9.85 1.88 -6.02
C THR A 78 -8.94 2.88 -6.74
N HIS A 79 -8.51 3.89 -6.00
CA HIS A 79 -7.52 4.88 -6.47
C HIS A 79 -6.41 5.00 -5.44
N ALA A 80 -5.20 5.23 -5.94
CA ALA A 80 -4.02 5.36 -5.10
C ALA A 80 -3.22 6.60 -5.51
N TYR A 81 -2.60 7.23 -4.52
CA TYR A 81 -1.92 8.50 -4.70
C TYR A 81 -0.56 8.50 -4.02
N LEU A 82 0.44 9.03 -4.72
CA LEU A 82 1.77 9.23 -4.15
C LEU A 82 1.71 10.37 -3.14
N LEU A 83 2.32 10.16 -1.98
CA LEU A 83 2.37 11.19 -0.93
C LEU A 83 3.65 12.00 -1.06
N ASN A 84 3.54 13.32 -1.05
CA ASN A 84 4.65 14.23 -1.34
C ASN A 84 5.01 15.17 -0.20
N THR A 85 4.27 15.12 0.92
CA THR A 85 4.53 16.04 2.03
C THR A 85 5.10 15.29 3.23
N PRO A 86 5.97 15.94 4.04
CA PRO A 86 6.46 15.31 5.27
C PRO A 86 5.34 14.92 6.22
N ALA A 87 4.28 15.72 6.32
CA ALA A 87 3.15 15.40 7.20
C ALA A 87 2.43 14.13 6.78
N ASP A 88 2.17 13.96 5.48
CA ASP A 88 1.51 12.76 4.95
C ASP A 88 2.39 11.53 5.09
N ASN A 89 3.69 11.68 4.82
CA ASN A 89 4.65 10.59 4.98
C ASN A 89 4.72 10.11 6.43
N LYS A 90 4.71 11.05 7.37
CA LYS A 90 4.71 10.73 8.80
C LYS A 90 3.44 9.98 9.20
N LYS A 91 2.30 10.40 8.67
CA LYS A 91 1.00 9.74 8.93
C LYS A 91 1.02 8.30 8.43
N ALA A 92 1.54 8.08 7.22
CA ALA A 92 1.67 6.75 6.63
C ALA A 92 2.58 5.85 7.47
N LEU A 93 3.74 6.35 7.84
CA LEU A 93 4.71 5.61 8.64
C LEU A 93 4.15 5.25 10.02
N LYS A 94 3.42 6.18 10.64
CA LYS A 94 2.79 5.93 11.93
C LYS A 94 1.76 4.81 11.85
N ALA A 95 0.93 4.80 10.80
CA ALA A 95 -0.06 3.75 10.60
C ALA A 95 0.59 2.39 10.41
N LEU A 96 1.64 2.32 9.60
CA LEU A 96 2.38 1.09 9.34
C LEU A 96 3.06 0.56 10.61
N ARG A 97 3.70 1.44 11.39
CA ARG A 97 4.33 1.06 12.65
C ARG A 97 3.31 0.54 13.66
N ARG A 98 2.12 1.12 13.68
CA ARG A 98 1.04 0.67 14.57
C ARG A 98 0.61 -0.76 14.25
N LYS A 99 0.46 -1.08 12.96
CA LYS A 99 0.00 -2.40 12.53
C LYS A 99 1.09 -3.46 12.64
N TYR A 100 2.31 -3.17 12.20
CA TYR A 100 3.38 -4.16 12.07
C TYR A 100 4.37 -4.16 13.24
N GLY A 101 4.33 -3.14 14.10
CA GLY A 101 5.10 -3.13 15.35
C GLY A 101 6.59 -3.34 15.14
N TRP A 102 7.15 -4.35 15.81
CA TRP A 102 8.58 -4.62 15.78
C TRP A 102 9.11 -4.99 14.39
N GLN A 103 8.28 -5.61 13.54
CA GLN A 103 8.68 -5.94 12.17
C GLN A 103 9.02 -4.67 11.39
N MET A 104 8.21 -3.63 11.55
CA MET A 104 8.44 -2.33 10.91
C MET A 104 9.67 -1.66 11.50
N ALA A 105 9.87 -1.75 12.82
CA ALA A 105 11.01 -1.17 13.48
C ALA A 105 12.33 -1.77 12.98
N ILE A 106 12.39 -3.10 12.83
CA ILE A 106 13.58 -3.78 12.30
C ILE A 106 13.82 -3.35 10.85
N GLY A 107 12.76 -3.33 10.03
CA GLY A 107 12.86 -2.88 8.65
C GLY A 107 13.37 -1.45 8.52
N ASP A 108 12.93 -0.56 9.42
CA ASP A 108 13.39 0.83 9.46
C ASP A 108 14.88 0.94 9.78
N ILE A 109 15.36 0.13 10.73
CA ILE A 109 16.80 0.11 11.08
C ILE A 109 17.63 -0.29 9.85
N PHE A 110 17.26 -1.38 9.17
CA PHE A 110 17.96 -1.80 7.95
C PHE A 110 17.87 -0.76 6.85
N ALA A 111 16.72 -0.15 6.66
CA ALA A 111 16.53 0.88 5.64
C ALA A 111 17.39 2.10 5.91
N ASN A 112 17.52 2.52 7.19
CA ASN A 112 18.39 3.63 7.57
C ASN A 112 19.87 3.32 7.31
N LEU A 113 20.31 2.11 7.65
CA LEU A 113 21.69 1.69 7.43
C LEU A 113 22.07 1.63 5.96
N THR A 114 21.14 1.32 5.09
CA THR A 114 21.37 1.18 3.64
C THR A 114 20.98 2.42 2.84
N GLY A 115 20.42 3.44 3.50
CA GLY A 115 19.92 4.66 2.83
C GLY A 115 18.58 4.47 2.12
N LYS A 116 17.98 3.28 2.19
CA LYS A 116 16.71 3.01 1.51
C LYS A 116 15.53 3.74 2.13
N MET A 117 15.60 4.09 3.42
CA MET A 117 14.54 4.83 4.09
C MET A 117 14.28 6.18 3.43
N ALA A 118 15.35 6.89 3.07
CA ALA A 118 15.24 8.19 2.41
C ALA A 118 14.67 8.09 0.99
N ARG A 119 14.69 6.90 0.40
CA ARG A 119 14.19 6.67 -0.96
C ARG A 119 12.84 5.99 -0.99
N ARG A 120 12.18 5.83 0.16
CA ARG A 120 10.82 5.27 0.22
C ARG A 120 9.84 6.26 -0.39
N GLN A 121 8.88 5.73 -1.13
CA GLN A 121 7.70 6.45 -1.57
C GLN A 121 6.49 5.93 -0.81
N TYR A 122 5.86 6.79 -0.02
CA TYR A 122 4.63 6.44 0.66
C TYR A 122 3.44 6.66 -0.26
N ILE A 123 2.43 5.82 -0.12
CA ILE A 123 1.26 5.77 -1.00
C ILE A 123 0.01 5.69 -0.14
N ARG A 124 -1.00 6.50 -0.50
CA ARG A 124 -2.33 6.44 0.10
C ARG A 124 -3.27 5.76 -0.87
N VAL A 125 -4.05 4.81 -0.38
CA VAL A 125 -5.04 4.07 -1.16
C VAL A 125 -6.41 4.30 -0.54
N ASP A 126 -7.39 4.70 -1.34
CA ASP A 126 -8.76 4.86 -0.84
C ASP A 126 -9.35 3.50 -0.45
N ILE A 127 -10.07 3.46 0.67
CA ILE A 127 -10.74 2.22 1.08
C ILE A 127 -11.96 2.01 0.16
N PRO A 128 -12.03 0.89 -0.58
CA PRO A 128 -13.14 0.66 -1.49
C PRO A 128 -14.48 0.60 -0.77
N GLY A 129 -15.52 1.13 -1.40
CA GLY A 129 -16.87 1.10 -0.85
C GLY A 129 -17.14 2.15 0.22
N GLN A 130 -16.20 3.05 0.48
CA GLN A 130 -16.40 4.20 1.37
C GLN A 130 -16.90 5.35 0.51
N GLY A 131 -18.17 5.60 0.57
CA GLY A 131 -18.83 6.63 -0.22
C GLY A 131 -18.51 8.05 0.23
#